data_161be3d64500ac68a5032d437d40e81a
#
_entry.id   161be3d64500ac68a5032d437d40e81a
#
_cell.length_a   1.000
_cell.length_b   1.000
_cell.length_c   1.000
_cell.angle_alpha   90.00
_cell.angle_beta   90.00
_cell.angle_gamma   90.00
#
_symmetry.space_group_name_H-M   'P 1'
#
loop_
_entity.id
_entity.type
_entity.pdbx_description
1 polymer ?
#
loop_
_entity_poly.entity_id
_entity_poly.type
_entity_poly.pdbx_seq_one_letter_code
_entity_poly.pdbx_strand_id
1 'polypeptide(L)'
;MTETILNWVNVCVKKDDEILLLNRQNDNFKGWIQPGGKVEFPESFFEAARRELKEETGLTALNLELKGISGFTNPSKKERYVYYDFLCTAFEGQVRGNDHEGEPKWWKISELDQIDMQDDIRERLPLYWRKGSFERIHYWDEEDHCIGETKTILYE
;
A
#
# COMPACT_ATOMS: atom_id res chain seq x y z
N MET A 1 -12.91 -0.18 27.34
CA MET A 1 -11.56 -0.24 26.74
C MET A 1 -11.57 0.37 25.37
N THR A 2 -10.68 1.31 25.12
CA THR A 2 -10.61 2.03 23.86
C THR A 2 -9.90 1.22 22.77
N GLU A 3 -10.29 1.47 21.54
CA GLU A 3 -9.63 0.91 20.36
C GLU A 3 -8.50 1.85 19.92
N THR A 4 -7.36 1.27 19.53
CA THR A 4 -6.25 2.03 18.98
C THR A 4 -6.26 1.85 17.46
N ILE A 5 -6.27 2.96 16.73
CA ILE A 5 -6.27 2.95 15.25
C ILE A 5 -5.04 3.67 14.76
N LEU A 6 -4.27 3.00 13.90
CA LEU A 6 -3.10 3.58 13.23
C LEU A 6 -3.42 3.67 11.75
N ASN A 7 -3.29 4.87 11.19
CA ASN A 7 -3.66 5.16 9.80
C ASN A 7 -2.44 5.26 8.90
N TRP A 8 -2.50 4.56 7.78
CA TRP A 8 -1.46 4.51 6.76
C TRP A 8 -2.08 4.73 5.40
N VAL A 9 -1.27 5.07 4.42
CA VAL A 9 -1.68 5.18 3.03
C VAL A 9 -0.77 4.35 2.15
N ASN A 10 -1.33 3.81 1.08
CA ASN A 10 -0.58 3.14 0.01
C ASN A 10 -0.98 3.78 -1.31
N VAL A 11 -0.03 3.93 -2.22
CA VAL A 11 -0.30 4.50 -3.53
C VAL A 11 0.22 3.56 -4.61
N CYS A 12 -0.68 3.03 -5.42
CA CYS A 12 -0.30 2.26 -6.60
C CYS A 12 -0.24 3.23 -7.78
N VAL A 13 0.95 3.47 -8.31
CA VAL A 13 1.14 4.32 -9.49
C VAL A 13 1.16 3.42 -10.71
N LYS A 14 0.19 3.60 -11.60
CA LYS A 14 0.04 2.76 -12.78
C LYS A 14 0.09 3.60 -14.03
N LYS A 15 0.93 3.17 -14.97
CA LYS A 15 1.04 3.76 -16.31
C LYS A 15 0.96 2.62 -17.33
N ASP A 16 -0.14 2.56 -18.06
CA ASP A 16 -0.43 1.48 -19.02
C ASP A 16 -0.35 0.11 -18.33
N ASP A 17 0.59 -0.75 -18.70
CA ASP A 17 0.76 -2.08 -18.11
C ASP A 17 1.89 -2.14 -17.09
N GLU A 18 2.36 -0.99 -16.61
CA GLU A 18 3.44 -0.91 -15.62
C GLU A 18 2.99 -0.27 -14.33
N ILE A 19 3.59 -0.70 -13.23
CA ILE A 19 3.42 -0.09 -11.92
C ILE A 19 4.77 0.26 -11.31
N LEU A 20 4.78 1.29 -10.46
CA LEU A 20 5.99 1.75 -9.80
C LEU A 20 6.10 1.11 -8.42
N LEU A 21 7.20 0.42 -8.17
CA LEU A 21 7.45 -0.24 -6.90
C LEU A 21 8.79 0.18 -6.33
N LEU A 22 8.91 0.09 -5.02
CA LEU A 22 10.13 0.34 -4.26
C LEU A 22 10.74 -0.98 -3.84
N ASN A 23 12.04 -1.10 -3.94
CA ASN A 23 12.75 -2.31 -3.50
C ASN A 23 13.17 -2.15 -2.04
N ARG A 24 12.33 -2.56 -1.12
CA ARG A 24 12.61 -2.44 0.31
C ARG A 24 13.57 -3.55 0.76
N GLN A 25 14.55 -3.15 1.55
CA GLN A 25 15.64 -4.04 2.00
C GLN A 25 15.87 -3.95 3.50
N ASN A 26 14.88 -3.60 4.29
CA ASN A 26 15.06 -3.56 5.74
C ASN A 26 14.81 -4.94 6.36
N ASP A 27 15.23 -5.13 7.61
CA ASP A 27 15.20 -6.41 8.30
C ASP A 27 13.79 -6.99 8.48
N ASN A 28 12.80 -6.13 8.65
CA ASN A 28 11.43 -6.55 8.92
C ASN A 28 10.59 -6.68 7.65
N PHE A 29 11.07 -6.13 6.54
CA PHE A 29 10.30 -6.08 5.33
C PHE A 29 11.23 -6.04 4.12
N LYS A 30 11.22 -7.10 3.33
CA LYS A 30 12.04 -7.20 2.11
C LYS A 30 11.14 -7.43 0.91
N GLY A 31 11.58 -6.91 -0.23
CA GLY A 31 10.94 -7.12 -1.50
C GLY A 31 10.28 -5.86 -2.05
N TRP A 32 9.70 -6.02 -3.21
CA TRP A 32 9.08 -4.91 -3.94
C TRP A 32 7.70 -4.59 -3.38
N ILE A 33 7.43 -3.30 -3.18
CA ILE A 33 6.19 -2.82 -2.59
C ILE A 33 5.81 -1.47 -3.22
N GLN A 34 4.51 -1.18 -3.24
CA GLN A 34 4.05 0.14 -3.65
C GLN A 34 4.47 1.21 -2.63
N PRO A 35 4.61 2.48 -3.05
CA PRO A 35 4.86 3.58 -2.12
C PRO A 35 3.76 3.72 -1.08
N GLY A 36 4.11 4.22 0.10
CA GLY A 36 3.17 4.48 1.15
C GLY A 36 3.85 4.84 2.46
N GLY A 37 3.06 5.14 3.47
CA GLY A 37 3.58 5.48 4.77
C GLY A 37 2.50 5.91 5.76
N LYS A 38 2.94 6.30 6.93
CA LYS A 38 2.05 6.69 8.01
C LYS A 38 1.44 8.07 7.76
N VAL A 39 0.15 8.19 8.05
CA VAL A 39 -0.53 9.50 8.03
C VAL A 39 -0.07 10.31 9.22
N GLU A 40 0.39 11.53 8.98
CA GLU A 40 0.88 12.43 10.02
C GLU A 40 -0.22 13.41 10.41
N PHE A 41 -0.67 13.33 11.65
CA PHE A 41 -1.70 14.24 12.15
C PHE A 41 -1.21 15.70 12.05
N PRO A 42 -2.00 16.67 11.57
CA PRO A 42 -3.41 16.58 11.17
C PRO A 42 -3.67 16.50 9.65
N GLU A 43 -2.73 16.00 8.87
CA GLU A 43 -2.93 15.94 7.41
C GLU A 43 -4.09 15.01 7.04
N SER A 44 -4.73 15.28 5.91
CA SER A 44 -5.75 14.39 5.37
C SER A 44 -5.10 13.16 4.72
N PHE A 45 -5.91 12.14 4.46
CA PHE A 45 -5.38 10.90 3.84
C PHE A 45 -4.91 11.15 2.40
N PHE A 46 -5.61 12.00 1.65
CA PHE A 46 -5.16 12.39 0.31
C PHE A 46 -3.86 13.18 0.36
N GLU A 47 -3.71 14.08 1.32
CA GLU A 47 -2.46 14.82 1.52
C GLU A 47 -1.31 13.87 1.88
N ALA A 48 -1.55 12.91 2.76
CA ALA A 48 -0.55 11.92 3.15
C ALA A 48 -0.11 11.09 1.95
N ALA A 49 -1.06 10.63 1.13
CA ALA A 49 -0.75 9.84 -0.07
C ALA A 49 0.12 10.64 -1.05
N ARG A 50 -0.23 11.90 -1.25
CA ARG A 50 0.53 12.78 -2.15
C ARG A 50 1.93 13.04 -1.63
N ARG A 51 2.06 13.31 -0.34
CA ARG A 51 3.34 13.55 0.32
C ARG A 51 4.26 12.33 0.26
N GLU A 52 3.74 11.16 0.65
CA GLU A 52 4.53 9.93 0.63
C GLU A 52 5.02 9.58 -0.77
N LEU A 53 4.15 9.73 -1.78
CA LEU A 53 4.55 9.48 -3.16
C LEU A 53 5.69 10.40 -3.57
N LYS A 54 5.59 11.69 -3.24
CA LYS A 54 6.62 12.67 -3.59
C LYS A 54 7.94 12.37 -2.89
N GLU A 55 7.89 12.06 -1.60
CA GLU A 55 9.10 11.78 -0.81
C GLU A 55 9.80 10.50 -1.30
N GLU A 56 9.05 9.47 -1.59
CA GLU A 56 9.63 8.16 -1.92
C GLU A 56 10.02 8.01 -3.39
N THR A 57 9.36 8.69 -4.30
CA THR A 57 9.57 8.47 -5.73
C THR A 57 9.94 9.73 -6.53
N GLY A 58 9.71 10.91 -5.99
CA GLY A 58 9.89 12.17 -6.70
C GLY A 58 8.69 12.58 -7.55
N LEU A 59 7.68 11.73 -7.66
CA LEU A 59 6.50 12.02 -8.47
C LEU A 59 5.46 12.85 -7.72
N THR A 60 4.78 13.74 -8.45
CA THR A 60 3.64 14.49 -7.93
C THR A 60 2.37 13.91 -8.54
N ALA A 61 1.48 13.43 -7.70
CA ALA A 61 0.19 12.88 -8.16
C ALA A 61 -0.69 14.01 -8.72
N LEU A 62 -1.21 13.80 -9.92
CA LEU A 62 -2.20 14.68 -10.53
C LEU A 62 -3.62 14.15 -10.32
N ASN A 63 -3.74 12.87 -9.99
CA ASN A 63 -5.00 12.28 -9.54
C ASN A 63 -4.71 11.27 -8.43
N LEU A 64 -5.70 11.03 -7.60
CA LEU A 64 -5.68 9.97 -6.59
C LEU A 64 -7.11 9.46 -6.45
N GLU A 65 -7.30 8.19 -6.72
CA GLU A 65 -8.59 7.53 -6.54
C GLU A 65 -8.50 6.59 -5.34
N LEU A 66 -9.36 6.79 -4.36
CA LEU A 66 -9.42 5.87 -3.21
C LEU A 66 -10.11 4.59 -3.68
N LYS A 67 -9.33 3.51 -3.83
CA LYS A 67 -9.84 2.23 -4.34
C LYS A 67 -10.38 1.35 -3.23
N GLY A 68 -9.78 1.44 -2.06
CA GLY A 68 -10.21 0.56 -0.98
C GLY A 68 -9.47 0.79 0.30
N ILE A 69 -9.74 -0.09 1.24
CA ILE A 69 -9.14 -0.08 2.57
C ILE A 69 -8.60 -1.48 2.83
N SER A 70 -7.38 -1.55 3.33
CA SER A 70 -6.79 -2.81 3.77
C SER A 70 -6.19 -2.65 5.15
N GLY A 71 -5.73 -3.73 5.74
CA GLY A 71 -5.05 -3.62 7.02
C GLY A 71 -5.09 -4.85 7.88
N PHE A 72 -4.79 -4.63 9.14
CA PHE A 72 -4.72 -5.67 10.17
C PHE A 72 -5.58 -5.28 11.35
N THR A 73 -6.27 -6.26 11.89
CA THR A 73 -7.01 -6.11 13.13
C THR A 73 -6.46 -7.13 14.13
N ASN A 74 -6.04 -6.64 15.30
CA ASN A 74 -5.62 -7.51 16.40
C ASN A 74 -6.72 -7.48 17.46
N PRO A 75 -7.60 -8.50 17.50
CA PRO A 75 -8.71 -8.50 18.46
C PRO A 75 -8.27 -8.52 19.91
N SER A 76 -7.17 -9.22 20.20
CA SER A 76 -6.65 -9.36 21.57
C SER A 76 -6.16 -8.03 22.15
N LYS A 77 -5.55 -7.20 21.32
CA LYS A 77 -5.01 -5.91 21.74
C LYS A 77 -5.93 -4.73 21.45
N LYS A 78 -7.04 -4.97 20.74
CA LYS A 78 -7.95 -3.92 20.25
C LYS A 78 -7.22 -2.86 19.44
N GLU A 79 -6.37 -3.31 18.54
CA GLU A 79 -5.61 -2.46 17.64
C GLU A 79 -6.01 -2.70 16.20
N ARG A 80 -6.05 -1.62 15.41
CA ARG A 80 -6.23 -1.67 13.96
C ARG A 80 -5.13 -0.90 13.28
N TYR A 81 -4.61 -1.48 12.21
CA TYR A 81 -3.77 -0.80 11.25
C TYR A 81 -4.61 -0.65 9.99
N VAL A 82 -4.96 0.59 9.65
CA VAL A 82 -5.83 0.87 8.51
C VAL A 82 -4.99 1.50 7.40
N TYR A 83 -5.02 0.88 6.24
CA TYR A 83 -4.33 1.36 5.04
C TYR A 83 -5.38 1.85 4.05
N TYR A 84 -5.26 3.12 3.65
CA TYR A 84 -6.10 3.70 2.62
C TYR A 84 -5.37 3.52 1.31
N ASP A 85 -5.97 2.75 0.40
CA ASP A 85 -5.32 2.29 -0.83
C ASP A 85 -5.76 3.15 -2.02
N PHE A 86 -4.80 3.93 -2.54
CA PHE A 86 -5.03 4.87 -3.64
C PHE A 86 -4.44 4.38 -4.94
N LEU A 87 -5.13 4.68 -6.04
CA LEU A 87 -4.62 4.48 -7.39
C LEU A 87 -4.27 5.84 -8.00
N CYS A 88 -3.08 5.96 -8.55
CA CYS A 88 -2.61 7.15 -9.24
C CYS A 88 -2.28 6.77 -10.68
N THR A 89 -3.00 7.35 -11.65
CA THR A 89 -2.78 7.09 -13.08
C THR A 89 -2.30 8.32 -13.83
N ALA A 90 -2.28 9.48 -13.19
CA ALA A 90 -1.77 10.71 -13.77
C ALA A 90 -0.81 11.37 -12.78
N PHE A 91 0.38 11.68 -13.24
CA PHE A 91 1.43 12.22 -12.39
C PHE A 91 2.40 13.03 -13.24
N GLU A 92 3.23 13.83 -12.57
CA GLU A 92 4.32 14.59 -13.22
C GLU A 92 5.59 14.47 -12.38
N GLY A 93 6.71 14.89 -12.97
CA GLY A 93 8.01 14.79 -12.32
C GLY A 93 8.81 13.60 -12.84
N GLN A 94 9.98 13.40 -12.26
CA GLN A 94 10.87 12.32 -12.62
C GLN A 94 11.07 11.39 -11.43
N VAL A 95 11.06 10.10 -11.70
CA VAL A 95 11.35 9.10 -10.69
C VAL A 95 12.78 9.26 -10.22
N ARG A 96 12.96 9.32 -8.92
CA ARG A 96 14.28 9.40 -8.28
C ARG A 96 14.30 8.51 -7.05
N GLY A 97 15.50 7.98 -6.75
CA GLY A 97 15.69 7.16 -5.56
C GLY A 97 15.69 7.97 -4.28
N ASN A 98 15.64 7.25 -3.19
CA ASN A 98 15.78 7.80 -1.85
C ASN A 98 16.62 6.82 -1.04
N ASP A 99 17.22 7.30 0.07
CA ASP A 99 18.15 6.50 0.85
C ASP A 99 17.47 5.61 1.89
N HIS A 100 16.16 5.78 2.11
CA HIS A 100 15.46 5.15 3.22
C HIS A 100 14.45 4.09 2.82
N GLU A 101 13.76 4.29 1.71
CA GLU A 101 12.61 3.43 1.34
C GLU A 101 12.89 2.48 0.18
N GLY A 102 14.10 2.54 -0.40
CA GLY A 102 14.50 1.69 -1.52
C GLY A 102 14.36 2.38 -2.87
N GLU A 103 15.00 1.78 -3.89
CA GLU A 103 15.02 2.33 -5.23
C GLU A 103 13.70 2.11 -5.96
N PRO A 104 13.09 3.17 -6.53
CA PRO A 104 11.87 2.99 -7.33
C PRO A 104 12.21 2.39 -8.71
N LYS A 105 11.35 1.51 -9.16
CA LYS A 105 11.47 0.93 -10.51
C LYS A 105 10.10 0.61 -11.06
N TRP A 106 9.93 0.85 -12.36
CA TRP A 106 8.74 0.45 -13.10
C TRP A 106 8.82 -1.03 -13.44
N TRP A 107 7.75 -1.75 -13.13
CA TRP A 107 7.63 -3.17 -13.43
C TRP A 107 6.38 -3.40 -14.28
N LYS A 108 6.50 -4.24 -15.30
CA LYS A 108 5.31 -4.69 -16.02
C LYS A 108 4.47 -5.57 -15.12
N ILE A 109 3.16 -5.44 -15.21
CA ILE A 109 2.25 -6.27 -14.41
C ILE A 109 2.52 -7.76 -14.69
N SER A 110 2.85 -8.10 -15.94
CA SER A 110 3.19 -9.49 -16.31
C SER A 110 4.46 -10.03 -15.66
N GLU A 111 5.31 -9.16 -15.11
CA GLU A 111 6.57 -9.56 -14.47
C GLU A 111 6.43 -9.77 -12.95
N LEU A 112 5.31 -9.39 -12.36
CA LEU A 112 5.16 -9.37 -10.90
C LEU A 112 5.27 -10.75 -10.24
N ASP A 113 4.94 -11.82 -10.96
CA ASP A 113 5.07 -13.18 -10.43
C ASP A 113 6.52 -13.64 -10.31
N GLN A 114 7.45 -12.94 -10.95
CA GLN A 114 8.85 -13.33 -11.03
C GLN A 114 9.77 -12.53 -10.10
N ILE A 115 9.25 -11.51 -9.44
CA ILE A 115 10.04 -10.65 -8.57
C ILE A 115 9.81 -10.98 -7.10
N ASP A 116 10.77 -10.63 -6.27
CA ASP A 116 10.67 -10.84 -4.83
C ASP A 116 9.62 -9.89 -4.24
N MET A 117 8.54 -10.46 -3.76
CA MET A 117 7.40 -9.71 -3.25
C MET A 117 6.67 -10.55 -2.22
N GLN A 118 6.21 -9.93 -1.13
CA GLN A 118 5.41 -10.64 -0.14
C GLN A 118 4.07 -11.05 -0.73
N ASP A 119 3.61 -12.22 -0.34
CA ASP A 119 2.37 -12.80 -0.89
C ASP A 119 1.16 -11.91 -0.72
N ASP A 120 1.02 -11.27 0.44
CA ASP A 120 -0.09 -10.37 0.70
C ASP A 120 -0.12 -9.19 -0.28
N ILE A 121 1.05 -8.61 -0.56
CA ILE A 121 1.16 -7.49 -1.50
C ILE A 121 0.81 -7.97 -2.91
N ARG A 122 1.31 -9.12 -3.30
CA ARG A 122 1.03 -9.72 -4.60
C ARG A 122 -0.46 -9.94 -4.82
N GLU A 123 -1.14 -10.43 -3.79
CA GLU A 123 -2.59 -10.68 -3.85
C GLU A 123 -3.40 -9.40 -3.86
N ARG A 124 -2.94 -8.35 -3.16
CA ARG A 124 -3.66 -7.09 -3.07
C ARG A 124 -3.51 -6.20 -4.31
N LEU A 125 -2.34 -6.19 -4.94
CA LEU A 125 -2.06 -5.26 -6.04
C LEU A 125 -3.13 -5.24 -7.14
N PRO A 126 -3.62 -6.38 -7.65
CA PRO A 126 -4.63 -6.35 -8.71
C PRO A 126 -5.93 -5.64 -8.30
N LEU A 127 -6.20 -5.51 -7.02
CA LEU A 127 -7.40 -4.84 -6.54
C LEU A 127 -7.38 -3.34 -6.86
N TYR A 128 -6.18 -2.75 -6.98
CA TYR A 128 -6.05 -1.33 -7.31
C TYR A 128 -6.58 -0.98 -8.71
N TRP A 129 -6.37 -1.86 -9.69
CA TRP A 129 -6.81 -1.58 -11.05
C TRP A 129 -8.06 -2.35 -11.46
N ARG A 130 -8.63 -3.09 -10.54
CA ARG A 130 -9.93 -3.72 -10.73
C ARG A 130 -11.01 -2.64 -10.70
N LYS A 131 -12.08 -2.84 -11.45
CA LYS A 131 -13.25 -1.95 -11.39
C LYS A 131 -13.91 -2.06 -10.02
N GLY A 132 -14.32 -0.92 -9.44
CA GLY A 132 -15.00 -0.88 -8.16
C GLY A 132 -14.05 -0.71 -6.97
N SER A 133 -14.57 -0.95 -5.79
CA SER A 133 -13.85 -0.76 -4.53
C SER A 133 -13.68 -2.06 -3.77
N PHE A 134 -12.79 -2.05 -2.79
CA PHE A 134 -12.50 -3.25 -2.01
C PHE A 134 -12.21 -2.93 -0.54
N GLU A 135 -12.37 -3.96 0.28
CA GLU A 135 -11.82 -3.98 1.63
C GLU A 135 -11.11 -5.32 1.82
N ARG A 136 -9.89 -5.30 2.34
CA ARG A 136 -9.13 -6.52 2.59
C ARG A 136 -8.48 -6.43 3.96
N ILE A 137 -8.98 -7.18 4.93
CA ILE A 137 -8.54 -7.11 6.32
C ILE A 137 -8.01 -8.47 6.78
N HIS A 138 -6.82 -8.45 7.38
CA HIS A 138 -6.24 -9.59 8.06
C HIS A 138 -6.58 -9.51 9.54
N TYR A 139 -6.95 -10.65 10.11
CA TYR A 139 -7.16 -10.77 11.56
C TYR A 139 -6.00 -11.52 12.17
N TRP A 140 -5.29 -10.85 13.08
CA TRP A 140 -4.12 -11.42 13.73
C TRP A 140 -4.54 -12.42 14.81
N ASP A 141 -3.90 -13.60 14.80
CA ASP A 141 -4.08 -14.63 15.82
C ASP A 141 -2.92 -14.50 16.81
N GLU A 142 -3.21 -13.99 18.01
CA GLU A 142 -2.18 -13.75 19.02
C GLU A 142 -1.61 -15.05 19.60
N GLU A 143 -2.40 -16.10 19.66
CA GLU A 143 -1.92 -17.40 20.16
C GLU A 143 -0.88 -18.02 19.24
N ASP A 144 -1.21 -18.06 17.95
CA ASP A 144 -0.34 -18.69 16.94
C ASP A 144 0.66 -17.72 16.30
N HIS A 145 0.63 -16.44 16.68
CA HIS A 145 1.51 -15.39 16.15
C HIS A 145 1.52 -15.32 14.62
N CYS A 146 0.34 -15.37 14.03
CA CYS A 146 0.20 -15.35 12.57
C CYS A 146 -1.12 -14.73 12.15
N ILE A 147 -1.29 -14.56 10.84
CA ILE A 147 -2.58 -14.14 10.28
C ILE A 147 -3.52 -15.33 10.35
N GLY A 148 -4.63 -15.19 11.10
CA GLY A 148 -5.64 -16.25 11.24
C GLY A 148 -6.62 -16.25 10.10
N GLU A 149 -7.34 -15.15 9.91
CA GLU A 149 -8.37 -15.01 8.89
C GLU A 149 -8.11 -13.79 8.04
N THR A 150 -8.46 -13.86 6.76
CA THR A 150 -8.43 -12.72 5.85
C THR A 150 -9.80 -12.57 5.22
N LYS A 151 -10.39 -11.39 5.34
CA LYS A 151 -11.67 -11.07 4.70
C LYS A 151 -11.42 -10.13 3.53
N THR A 152 -11.94 -10.49 2.36
CA THR A 152 -11.89 -9.63 1.18
C THR A 152 -13.32 -9.38 0.70
N ILE A 153 -13.71 -8.13 0.63
CA ILE A 153 -15.03 -7.70 0.19
C ILE A 153 -14.86 -6.84 -1.06
N LEU A 154 -15.58 -7.18 -2.12
CA LEU A 154 -15.45 -6.52 -3.40
C LEU A 154 -16.79 -5.95 -3.84
N TYR A 155 -16.78 -4.71 -4.32
CA TYR A 155 -17.93 -4.05 -4.93
C TYR A 155 -17.56 -3.50 -6.30
N GLU A 156 -18.52 -3.48 -7.18
CA GLU A 156 -18.35 -2.81 -8.47
C GLU A 156 -18.90 -1.39 -8.46
#